data_4b5352a152ca6520cefda9f4c99f8c6f
#
_entry.id   4b5352a152ca6520cefda9f4c99f8c6f
#
_cell.length_a   1.000
_cell.length_b   1.000
_cell.length_c   1.000
_cell.angle_alpha   90.00
_cell.angle_beta   90.00
_cell.angle_gamma   90.00
#
_symmetry.space_group_name_H-M   'P 1'
#
loop_
_entity.id
_entity.type
_entity.pdbx_description
1 polymer ?
#
loop_
_entity_poly.entity_id
_entity_poly.type
_entity_poly.pdbx_seq_one_letter_code
_entity_poly.pdbx_strand_id
1 'polypeptide(L)'
;RSAHAKGTFAVVFLGDSFLNGFYSKAPDARKKIVGEGTELDLTYQGDLVQNVLWRAKYGELNGYSAGNVVICAGSPNTNNAPEEVAAGVTVLVEAAKKKQKNARILVTPIMPMGREKDSPVRKWVDETNDLLIRGLEGDNVYVVDPASVLLDEGGRLPEAYSEDGIELTEAGYEAWGGLIKEWIKSRQ
;
A
#
# COMPACT_ATOMS: atom_id res chain seq x y z
N ARG A 1 10.03 14.26 -8.07
CA ARG A 1 8.77 14.96 -7.70
C ARG A 1 8.76 15.42 -6.23
N SER A 2 9.39 14.73 -5.30
CA SER A 2 9.29 15.01 -3.85
C SER A 2 10.42 15.88 -3.29
N ALA A 3 11.58 15.95 -3.91
CA ALA A 3 12.75 16.69 -3.37
C ALA A 3 12.48 18.17 -3.03
N HIS A 4 11.32 18.70 -3.43
CA HIS A 4 10.88 20.07 -3.19
C HIS A 4 9.46 20.19 -2.65
N ALA A 5 8.81 19.08 -2.24
CA ALA A 5 7.49 19.16 -1.62
C ALA A 5 7.59 19.93 -0.30
N LYS A 6 6.67 20.88 -0.11
CA LYS A 6 6.58 21.71 1.11
C LYS A 6 5.13 21.80 1.54
N GLY A 7 4.89 22.01 2.82
CA GLY A 7 3.56 22.18 3.38
C GLY A 7 3.04 20.93 4.07
N THR A 8 1.72 20.81 4.12
CA THR A 8 1.04 19.70 4.79
C THR A 8 0.16 18.96 3.80
N PHE A 9 0.26 17.64 3.77
CA PHE A 9 -0.56 16.77 2.94
C PHE A 9 -1.50 15.94 3.82
N ALA A 10 -2.76 15.86 3.42
CA ALA A 10 -3.74 15.02 4.12
C ALA A 10 -3.39 13.54 3.97
N VAL A 11 -2.95 13.15 2.76
CA VAL A 11 -2.54 11.78 2.44
C VAL A 11 -1.28 11.79 1.59
N VAL A 12 -0.30 10.97 1.97
CA VAL A 12 0.87 10.64 1.17
C VAL A 12 0.78 9.17 0.77
N PHE A 13 0.82 8.87 -0.51
CA PHE A 13 0.89 7.50 -1.02
C PHE A 13 2.35 7.15 -1.29
N LEU A 14 2.85 6.10 -0.65
CA LEU A 14 4.23 5.62 -0.76
C LEU A 14 4.24 4.15 -1.13
N GLY A 15 4.74 3.81 -2.31
CA GLY A 15 4.73 2.39 -2.70
C GLY A 15 5.05 2.09 -4.15
N ASP A 16 4.60 0.93 -4.56
CA ASP A 16 4.86 0.29 -5.84
C ASP A 16 3.72 0.41 -6.86
N SER A 17 3.68 -0.53 -7.78
CA SER A 17 2.75 -0.61 -8.90
C SER A 17 1.28 -0.58 -8.48
N PHE A 18 0.90 -1.23 -7.37
CA PHE A 18 -0.50 -1.26 -6.97
C PHE A 18 -1.00 0.11 -6.52
N LEU A 19 -0.28 0.81 -5.65
CA LEU A 19 -0.68 2.19 -5.31
C LEU A 19 -0.60 3.13 -6.51
N ASN A 20 0.39 2.93 -7.40
CA ASN A 20 0.47 3.69 -8.64
C ASN A 20 -0.74 3.47 -9.56
N GLY A 21 -1.30 2.27 -9.54
CA GLY A 21 -2.48 1.91 -10.32
C GLY A 21 -3.73 2.75 -9.97
N PHE A 22 -3.87 3.25 -8.75
CA PHE A 22 -4.94 4.19 -8.43
C PHE A 22 -4.92 5.43 -9.31
N TYR A 23 -3.73 5.93 -9.64
CA TYR A 23 -3.58 7.11 -10.49
C TYR A 23 -4.04 6.86 -11.93
N SER A 24 -3.73 5.69 -12.47
CA SER A 24 -3.98 5.38 -13.88
C SER A 24 -5.32 4.68 -14.12
N LYS A 25 -5.77 3.82 -13.20
CA LYS A 25 -6.95 2.96 -13.40
C LYS A 25 -8.19 3.42 -12.63
N ALA A 26 -8.02 4.08 -11.47
CA ALA A 26 -9.14 4.49 -10.62
C ALA A 26 -8.92 5.85 -9.96
N PRO A 27 -8.72 6.94 -10.74
CA PRO A 27 -8.45 8.28 -10.19
C PRO A 27 -9.59 8.78 -9.29
N ASP A 28 -10.83 8.43 -9.60
CA ASP A 28 -11.98 8.83 -8.79
C ASP A 28 -12.00 8.12 -7.42
N ALA A 29 -11.64 6.84 -7.36
CA ALA A 29 -11.49 6.13 -6.09
C ALA A 29 -10.38 6.77 -5.24
N ARG A 30 -9.25 7.11 -5.86
CA ARG A 30 -8.16 7.84 -5.22
C ARG A 30 -8.60 9.19 -4.68
N LYS A 31 -9.31 9.99 -5.47
CA LYS A 31 -9.86 11.27 -5.05
C LYS A 31 -10.81 11.13 -3.86
N LYS A 32 -11.63 10.07 -3.83
CA LYS A 32 -12.51 9.77 -2.70
C LYS A 32 -11.76 9.43 -1.40
N ILE A 33 -10.54 8.87 -1.48
CA ILE A 33 -9.67 8.63 -0.31
C ILE A 33 -9.19 9.97 0.28
N VAL A 34 -8.75 10.86 -0.57
CA VAL A 34 -8.16 12.15 -0.17
C VAL A 34 -9.23 13.15 0.28
N GLY A 35 -10.43 13.11 -0.32
CA GLY A 35 -11.52 14.07 -0.05
C GLY A 35 -11.13 15.49 -0.48
N GLU A 36 -11.43 16.46 0.37
CA GLU A 36 -11.08 17.88 0.15
C GLU A 36 -9.61 18.21 0.52
N GLY A 37 -8.85 17.20 0.98
CA GLY A 37 -7.47 17.37 1.38
C GLY A 37 -6.51 17.45 0.20
N THR A 38 -5.24 17.62 0.53
CA THR A 38 -4.13 17.57 -0.44
C THR A 38 -3.44 16.21 -0.40
N GLU A 39 -2.95 15.76 -1.53
CA GLU A 39 -2.19 14.52 -1.64
C GLU A 39 -0.77 14.72 -2.15
N LEU A 40 0.10 13.78 -1.79
CA LEU A 40 1.43 13.64 -2.39
C LEU A 40 1.59 12.20 -2.88
N ASP A 41 1.92 12.06 -4.17
CA ASP A 41 2.15 10.77 -4.80
C ASP A 41 3.63 10.44 -4.87
N LEU A 42 4.03 9.39 -4.14
CA LEU A 42 5.38 8.82 -4.11
C LEU A 42 5.34 7.35 -4.55
N THR A 43 4.48 7.04 -5.52
CA THR A 43 4.30 5.68 -6.05
C THR A 43 4.92 5.55 -7.44
N TYR A 44 5.56 4.42 -7.72
CA TYR A 44 6.21 4.19 -9.00
C TYR A 44 5.98 2.77 -9.49
N GLN A 45 5.64 2.68 -10.76
CA GLN A 45 5.44 1.40 -11.44
C GLN A 45 6.74 0.58 -11.43
N GLY A 46 6.65 -0.66 -10.98
CA GLY A 46 7.76 -1.61 -10.99
C GLY A 46 8.78 -1.45 -9.86
N ASP A 47 8.56 -0.53 -8.91
CA ASP A 47 9.46 -0.38 -7.78
C ASP A 47 9.44 -1.62 -6.87
N LEU A 48 10.60 -2.17 -6.62
CA LEU A 48 10.82 -3.16 -5.58
C LEU A 48 10.84 -2.48 -4.20
N VAL A 49 10.65 -3.23 -3.12
CA VAL A 49 10.73 -2.71 -1.73
C VAL A 49 12.00 -1.90 -1.52
N GLN A 50 13.14 -2.38 -1.99
CA GLN A 50 14.42 -1.70 -1.83
C GLN A 50 14.48 -0.36 -2.55
N ASN A 51 13.77 -0.18 -3.67
CA ASN A 51 13.68 1.11 -4.37
C ASN A 51 12.86 2.10 -3.55
N VAL A 52 11.67 1.67 -3.08
CA VAL A 52 10.80 2.50 -2.21
C VAL A 52 11.55 2.88 -0.93
N LEU A 53 12.23 1.93 -0.28
CA LEU A 53 13.01 2.16 0.93
C LEU A 53 14.15 3.15 0.71
N TRP A 54 14.87 3.03 -0.41
CA TRP A 54 15.95 3.95 -0.76
C TRP A 54 15.41 5.38 -0.87
N ARG A 55 14.32 5.59 -1.62
CA ARG A 55 13.70 6.91 -1.78
C ARG A 55 13.19 7.47 -0.45
N ALA A 56 12.54 6.65 0.37
CA ALA A 56 12.06 7.04 1.69
C ALA A 56 13.20 7.51 2.62
N LYS A 57 14.35 6.84 2.58
CA LYS A 57 15.54 7.21 3.38
C LYS A 57 16.24 8.47 2.86
N TYR A 58 16.33 8.63 1.54
CA TYR A 58 17.19 9.62 0.91
C TYR A 58 16.47 10.86 0.35
N GLY A 59 15.30 11.16 0.86
CA GLY A 59 14.73 12.50 0.64
C GLY A 59 13.23 12.58 0.39
N GLU A 60 12.58 11.58 -0.14
CA GLU A 60 11.16 11.67 -0.52
C GLU A 60 10.21 11.94 0.66
N LEU A 61 10.58 11.55 1.86
CA LEU A 61 9.79 11.82 3.07
C LEU A 61 10.26 13.06 3.85
N ASN A 62 11.06 13.93 3.26
CA ASN A 62 11.57 15.13 3.92
C ASN A 62 10.88 16.40 3.41
N GLY A 63 10.87 17.46 4.24
CA GLY A 63 10.50 18.82 3.84
C GLY A 63 9.02 19.16 3.93
N TYR A 64 8.17 18.23 4.33
CA TYR A 64 6.73 18.40 4.50
C TYR A 64 6.21 17.62 5.70
N SER A 65 4.93 17.82 6.03
CA SER A 65 4.21 17.03 7.03
C SER A 65 3.05 16.26 6.37
N ALA A 66 2.80 15.03 6.81
CA ALA A 66 1.66 14.23 6.38
C ALA A 66 0.69 14.00 7.53
N GLY A 67 -0.61 14.01 7.24
CA GLY A 67 -1.63 13.53 8.16
C GLY A 67 -1.69 11.99 8.18
N ASN A 68 -1.64 11.40 6.99
CA ASN A 68 -1.62 9.95 6.79
C ASN A 68 -0.54 9.59 5.76
N VAL A 69 0.17 8.49 5.98
CA VAL A 69 1.02 7.86 4.96
C VAL A 69 0.45 6.48 4.68
N VAL A 70 -0.01 6.26 3.46
CA VAL A 70 -0.50 4.95 2.99
C VAL A 70 0.65 4.24 2.29
N ILE A 71 1.01 3.06 2.80
CA ILE A 71 2.12 2.26 2.29
C ILE A 71 1.58 0.95 1.70
N CYS A 72 1.94 0.66 0.46
CA CYS A 72 1.84 -0.66 -0.15
C CYS A 72 3.08 -0.89 -1.00
N ALA A 73 3.88 -1.89 -0.65
CA ALA A 73 5.12 -2.21 -1.34
C ALA A 73 5.45 -3.70 -1.23
N GLY A 74 6.12 -4.24 -2.23
CA GLY A 74 6.59 -5.61 -2.26
C GLY A 74 5.96 -6.47 -3.34
N SER A 75 4.93 -6.01 -4.04
CA SER A 75 4.24 -6.80 -5.05
C SER A 75 5.15 -7.27 -6.21
N PRO A 76 6.14 -6.47 -6.68
CA PRO A 76 7.05 -6.95 -7.72
C PRO A 76 8.20 -7.84 -7.20
N ASN A 77 8.29 -8.06 -5.90
CA ASN A 77 9.37 -8.85 -5.27
C ASN A 77 9.13 -10.37 -5.30
N THR A 78 8.32 -10.90 -6.19
CA THR A 78 7.93 -12.34 -6.23
C THR A 78 9.10 -13.32 -6.39
N ASN A 79 10.28 -12.85 -6.78
CA ASN A 79 11.51 -13.64 -6.85
C ASN A 79 12.32 -13.64 -5.53
N ASN A 80 11.89 -12.90 -4.53
CA ASN A 80 12.50 -12.85 -3.21
C ASN A 80 11.75 -13.77 -2.23
N ALA A 81 12.43 -14.22 -1.18
CA ALA A 81 11.78 -14.95 -0.11
C ALA A 81 10.76 -14.06 0.65
N PRO A 82 9.62 -14.60 1.10
CA PRO A 82 8.63 -13.87 1.87
C PRO A 82 9.20 -13.09 3.05
N GLU A 83 10.13 -13.69 3.78
CA GLU A 83 10.80 -13.09 4.95
C GLU A 83 11.61 -11.85 4.57
N GLU A 84 12.30 -11.88 3.43
CA GLU A 84 13.09 -10.75 2.94
C GLU A 84 12.19 -9.56 2.60
N VAL A 85 11.06 -9.85 1.94
CA VAL A 85 10.11 -8.82 1.54
C VAL A 85 9.41 -8.22 2.76
N ALA A 86 8.92 -9.05 3.66
CA ALA A 86 8.28 -8.60 4.91
C ALA A 86 9.24 -7.75 5.76
N ALA A 87 10.50 -8.19 5.93
CA ALA A 87 11.54 -7.44 6.62
C ALA A 87 11.81 -6.09 5.93
N GLY A 88 11.89 -6.07 4.60
CA GLY A 88 12.08 -4.86 3.81
C GLY A 88 10.95 -3.83 4.00
N VAL A 89 9.70 -4.28 3.99
CA VAL A 89 8.53 -3.42 4.24
C VAL A 89 8.50 -2.92 5.69
N THR A 90 8.85 -3.77 6.66
CA THR A 90 8.98 -3.35 8.08
C THR A 90 9.99 -2.22 8.24
N VAL A 91 11.16 -2.34 7.61
CA VAL A 91 12.17 -1.27 7.63
C VAL A 91 11.68 0.00 6.91
N LEU A 92 10.89 -0.13 5.85
CA LEU A 92 10.25 1.00 5.17
C LEU A 92 9.26 1.73 6.10
N VAL A 93 8.43 1.00 6.82
CA VAL A 93 7.48 1.54 7.80
C VAL A 93 8.23 2.30 8.90
N GLU A 94 9.30 1.74 9.45
CA GLU A 94 10.12 2.43 10.46
C GLU A 94 10.80 3.70 9.90
N ALA A 95 11.22 3.69 8.65
CA ALA A 95 11.73 4.90 8.00
C ALA A 95 10.64 5.97 7.86
N ALA A 96 9.43 5.58 7.49
CA ALA A 96 8.27 6.49 7.39
C ALA A 96 7.91 7.08 8.76
N LYS A 97 7.81 6.27 9.81
CA LYS A 97 7.58 6.72 11.20
C LYS A 97 8.61 7.76 11.64
N LYS A 98 9.88 7.46 11.38
CA LYS A 98 10.99 8.36 11.77
C LYS A 98 10.93 9.72 11.07
N LYS A 99 10.51 9.75 9.81
CA LYS A 99 10.46 10.97 8.99
C LYS A 99 9.16 11.75 9.15
N GLN A 100 8.04 11.07 9.31
CA GLN A 100 6.70 11.62 9.42
C GLN A 100 6.11 11.34 10.81
N LYS A 101 6.75 11.87 11.85
CA LYS A 101 6.51 11.54 13.27
C LYS A 101 5.07 11.74 13.75
N ASN A 102 4.35 12.67 13.15
CA ASN A 102 2.97 12.99 13.51
C ASN A 102 1.94 12.34 12.58
N ALA A 103 2.37 11.63 11.56
CA ALA A 103 1.49 10.94 10.64
C ALA A 103 0.97 9.62 11.21
N ARG A 104 -0.23 9.25 10.80
CA ARG A 104 -0.70 7.87 10.94
C ARG A 104 -0.17 7.09 9.75
N ILE A 105 0.50 5.98 10.00
CA ILE A 105 1.04 5.10 8.97
C ILE A 105 0.05 3.97 8.74
N LEU A 106 -0.57 3.96 7.57
CA LEU A 106 -1.46 2.90 7.15
C LEU A 106 -0.72 1.97 6.19
N VAL A 107 -0.49 0.75 6.63
CA VAL A 107 0.08 -0.30 5.78
C VAL A 107 -1.05 -1.12 5.18
N THR A 108 -1.12 -1.14 3.87
CA THR A 108 -1.93 -2.12 3.16
C THR A 108 -0.99 -3.21 2.68
N PRO A 109 -1.12 -4.44 3.16
CA PRO A 109 -0.31 -5.56 2.70
C PRO A 109 -0.42 -5.77 1.19
N ILE A 110 0.41 -6.64 0.64
CA ILE A 110 0.42 -6.94 -0.81
C ILE A 110 -0.98 -7.44 -1.22
N MET A 111 -1.48 -6.94 -2.36
CA MET A 111 -2.76 -7.36 -2.92
C MET A 111 -2.79 -8.87 -3.17
N PRO A 112 -3.95 -9.52 -3.03
CA PRO A 112 -4.08 -10.95 -3.27
C PRO A 112 -3.88 -11.27 -4.75
N MET A 113 -2.62 -11.50 -5.15
CA MET A 113 -2.28 -11.97 -6.48
C MET A 113 -2.53 -13.48 -6.61
N GLY A 114 -2.90 -13.92 -7.81
CA GLY A 114 -3.32 -15.30 -8.07
C GLY A 114 -4.83 -15.48 -7.86
N ARG A 115 -5.53 -15.94 -8.90
CA ARG A 115 -6.97 -16.13 -8.86
C ARG A 115 -7.40 -17.14 -7.81
N GLU A 116 -6.74 -18.30 -7.81
CA GLU A 116 -7.06 -19.39 -6.90
C GLU A 116 -6.23 -19.32 -5.62
N LYS A 117 -6.86 -19.67 -4.50
CA LYS A 117 -6.23 -19.66 -3.17
C LYS A 117 -4.96 -20.51 -3.07
N ASP A 118 -4.88 -21.59 -3.83
CA ASP A 118 -3.77 -22.54 -3.80
C ASP A 118 -2.69 -22.28 -4.86
N SER A 119 -2.86 -21.22 -5.67
CA SER A 119 -1.85 -20.86 -6.66
C SER A 119 -0.51 -20.47 -5.99
N PRO A 120 0.64 -20.77 -6.63
CA PRO A 120 1.94 -20.49 -6.02
C PRO A 120 2.14 -19.01 -5.63
N VAL A 121 1.71 -18.08 -6.49
CA VAL A 121 1.85 -16.65 -6.21
C VAL A 121 0.96 -16.23 -5.04
N ARG A 122 -0.25 -16.80 -4.89
CA ARG A 122 -1.12 -16.50 -3.76
C ARG A 122 -0.49 -16.98 -2.45
N LYS A 123 0.05 -18.19 -2.41
CA LYS A 123 0.75 -18.71 -1.22
C LYS A 123 1.91 -17.82 -0.81
N TRP A 124 2.68 -17.35 -1.79
CA TRP A 124 3.77 -16.41 -1.53
C TRP A 124 3.26 -15.08 -0.96
N VAL A 125 2.16 -14.53 -1.50
CA VAL A 125 1.52 -13.32 -0.97
C VAL A 125 1.03 -13.52 0.44
N ASP A 126 0.28 -14.60 0.68
CA ASP A 126 -0.31 -14.90 1.99
C ASP A 126 0.78 -15.06 3.05
N GLU A 127 1.86 -15.80 2.74
CA GLU A 127 3.01 -15.97 3.64
C GLU A 127 3.74 -14.65 3.92
N THR A 128 3.97 -13.84 2.88
CA THR A 128 4.59 -12.52 3.02
C THR A 128 3.74 -11.59 3.89
N ASN A 129 2.44 -11.56 3.64
CA ASN A 129 1.50 -10.71 4.38
C ASN A 129 1.36 -11.16 5.84
N ASP A 130 1.32 -12.46 6.10
CA ASP A 130 1.29 -13.01 7.44
C ASP A 130 2.52 -12.61 8.27
N LEU A 131 3.71 -12.68 7.66
CA LEU A 131 4.96 -12.26 8.31
C LEU A 131 4.97 -10.74 8.53
N LEU A 132 4.54 -9.98 7.55
CA LEU A 132 4.47 -8.52 7.62
C LEU A 132 3.51 -8.08 8.73
N ILE A 133 2.29 -8.60 8.76
CA ILE A 133 1.26 -8.21 9.73
C ILE A 133 1.71 -8.50 11.15
N ARG A 134 2.37 -9.66 11.38
CA ARG A 134 2.92 -10.03 12.69
C ARG A 134 4.10 -9.16 13.11
N GLY A 135 4.87 -8.63 12.16
CA GLY A 135 6.05 -7.81 12.41
C GLY A 135 5.76 -6.32 12.56
N LEU A 136 4.55 -5.88 12.23
CA LEU A 136 4.16 -4.48 12.31
C LEU A 136 3.50 -4.17 13.65
N GLU A 137 4.29 -3.67 14.59
CA GLU A 137 3.83 -3.19 15.87
C GLU A 137 4.24 -1.72 16.07
N GLY A 138 3.48 -1.03 16.90
CA GLY A 138 3.86 0.29 17.39
C GLY A 138 2.78 1.36 17.27
N ASP A 139 2.99 2.44 17.99
CA ASP A 139 2.12 3.60 17.99
C ASP A 139 2.02 4.22 16.59
N ASN A 140 0.79 4.54 16.18
CA ASN A 140 0.48 5.15 14.89
C ASN A 140 0.76 4.30 13.63
N VAL A 141 1.00 2.99 13.78
CA VAL A 141 1.04 2.03 12.66
C VAL A 141 -0.22 1.18 12.66
N TYR A 142 -0.85 1.07 11.51
CA TYR A 142 -2.12 0.36 11.35
C TYR A 142 -2.06 -0.48 10.10
N VAL A 143 -2.67 -1.65 10.16
CA VAL A 143 -2.78 -2.55 9.01
C VAL A 143 -4.22 -2.61 8.56
N VAL A 144 -4.44 -2.49 7.27
CA VAL A 144 -5.74 -2.68 6.63
C VAL A 144 -5.57 -3.66 5.48
N ASP A 145 -6.05 -4.89 5.70
CA ASP A 145 -5.86 -5.98 4.77
C ASP A 145 -6.84 -5.89 3.58
N PRO A 146 -6.34 -5.68 2.36
CA PRO A 146 -7.14 -5.62 1.15
C PRO A 146 -7.83 -6.95 0.81
N ALA A 147 -7.33 -8.08 1.27
CA ALA A 147 -7.95 -9.39 1.07
C ALA A 147 -9.39 -9.43 1.62
N SER A 148 -9.67 -8.65 2.68
CA SER A 148 -11.00 -8.57 3.31
C SER A 148 -12.11 -8.04 2.39
N VAL A 149 -11.78 -7.33 1.32
CA VAL A 149 -12.73 -6.75 0.36
C VAL A 149 -12.52 -7.23 -1.08
N LEU A 150 -11.37 -7.87 -1.34
CA LEU A 150 -11.03 -8.32 -2.69
C LEU A 150 -11.28 -9.81 -2.90
N LEU A 151 -11.33 -10.62 -1.85
CA LEU A 151 -11.56 -12.06 -1.97
C LEU A 151 -13.02 -12.41 -1.68
N ASP A 152 -13.51 -13.43 -2.39
CA ASP A 152 -14.80 -14.03 -2.09
C ASP A 152 -14.73 -14.97 -0.86
N GLU A 153 -15.87 -15.51 -0.44
CA GLU A 153 -15.97 -16.43 0.71
C GLU A 153 -15.11 -17.69 0.56
N GLY A 154 -14.79 -18.08 -0.67
CA GLY A 154 -13.90 -19.21 -0.99
C GLY A 154 -12.41 -18.85 -0.98
N GLY A 155 -12.09 -17.57 -0.80
CA GLY A 155 -10.71 -17.04 -0.88
C GLY A 155 -10.21 -16.88 -2.31
N ARG A 156 -11.10 -16.86 -3.29
CA ARG A 156 -10.78 -16.57 -4.70
C ARG A 156 -10.74 -15.06 -4.95
N LEU A 157 -9.86 -14.63 -5.86
CA LEU A 157 -9.90 -13.27 -6.41
C LEU A 157 -10.88 -13.25 -7.61
N PRO A 158 -12.07 -12.61 -7.47
CA PRO A 158 -13.06 -12.56 -8.54
C PRO A 158 -12.54 -11.87 -9.81
N GLU A 159 -13.02 -12.33 -10.97
CA GLU A 159 -12.67 -11.73 -12.25
C GLU A 159 -13.08 -10.26 -12.35
N ALA A 160 -14.18 -9.88 -11.70
CA ALA A 160 -14.61 -8.50 -11.60
C ALA A 160 -13.56 -7.58 -10.95
N TYR A 161 -12.73 -8.11 -10.04
CA TYR A 161 -11.69 -7.34 -9.36
C TYR A 161 -10.30 -7.49 -9.99
N SER A 162 -10.08 -8.55 -10.79
CA SER A 162 -8.83 -8.79 -11.52
C SER A 162 -9.06 -9.76 -12.67
N GLU A 163 -8.91 -9.29 -13.91
CA GLU A 163 -9.16 -10.12 -15.10
C GLU A 163 -8.08 -11.18 -15.30
N ASP A 164 -6.83 -10.87 -14.97
CA ASP A 164 -5.68 -11.77 -15.11
C ASP A 164 -5.26 -12.46 -13.80
N GLY A 165 -5.90 -12.12 -12.70
CA GLY A 165 -5.56 -12.60 -11.36
C GLY A 165 -4.33 -11.93 -10.74
N ILE A 166 -3.81 -10.87 -11.35
CA ILE A 166 -2.63 -10.12 -10.87
C ILE A 166 -2.98 -8.64 -10.71
N GLU A 167 -3.33 -7.97 -11.81
CA GLU A 167 -3.63 -6.54 -11.79
C GLU A 167 -5.09 -6.29 -11.43
N LEU A 168 -5.35 -5.29 -10.58
CA LEU A 168 -6.70 -4.90 -10.24
C LEU A 168 -7.39 -4.16 -11.39
N THR A 169 -8.68 -4.45 -11.58
CA THR A 169 -9.61 -3.65 -12.38
C THR A 169 -9.96 -2.35 -11.63
N GLU A 170 -10.66 -1.44 -12.31
CA GLU A 170 -11.24 -0.26 -11.65
C GLU A 170 -12.11 -0.65 -10.45
N ALA A 171 -12.97 -1.67 -10.59
CA ALA A 171 -13.82 -2.16 -9.50
C ALA A 171 -12.99 -2.71 -8.31
N GLY A 172 -11.88 -3.41 -8.57
CA GLY A 172 -10.95 -3.84 -7.53
C GLY A 172 -10.32 -2.66 -6.79
N TYR A 173 -9.91 -1.62 -7.52
CA TYR A 173 -9.41 -0.39 -6.92
C TYR A 173 -10.49 0.37 -6.14
N GLU A 174 -11.73 0.39 -6.60
CA GLU A 174 -12.84 1.02 -5.87
C GLU A 174 -13.11 0.33 -4.53
N ALA A 175 -13.11 -1.00 -4.52
CA ALA A 175 -13.27 -1.79 -3.30
C ALA A 175 -12.13 -1.52 -2.29
N TRP A 176 -10.88 -1.59 -2.75
CA TRP A 176 -9.72 -1.28 -1.92
C TRP A 176 -9.68 0.18 -1.46
N GLY A 177 -9.96 1.13 -2.36
CA GLY A 177 -10.03 2.56 -2.04
C GLY A 177 -11.10 2.88 -1.01
N GLY A 178 -12.25 2.19 -1.08
CA GLY A 178 -13.31 2.26 -0.08
C GLY A 178 -12.82 1.89 1.31
N LEU A 179 -12.08 0.79 1.42
CA LEU A 179 -11.50 0.30 2.67
C LEU A 179 -10.50 1.32 3.27
N ILE A 180 -9.60 1.87 2.47
CA ILE A 180 -8.64 2.91 2.91
C ILE A 180 -9.39 4.17 3.38
N LYS A 181 -10.36 4.63 2.61
CA LYS A 181 -11.18 5.80 2.90
C LYS A 181 -11.92 5.67 4.24
N GLU A 182 -12.60 4.54 4.45
CA GLU A 182 -13.33 4.29 5.70
C GLU A 182 -12.39 4.27 6.90
N TRP A 183 -11.21 3.68 6.75
CA TRP A 183 -10.22 3.70 7.81
C TRP A 183 -9.75 5.13 8.14
N ILE A 184 -9.44 5.96 7.12
CA ILE A 184 -9.02 7.36 7.33
C ILE A 184 -10.11 8.15 8.04
N LYS A 185 -11.39 8.00 7.62
CA LYS A 185 -12.52 8.72 8.19
C LYS A 185 -12.84 8.33 9.63
N SER A 186 -12.76 7.05 9.95
CA SER A 186 -13.10 6.54 11.29
C SER A 186 -12.18 7.05 12.40
N ARG A 187 -11.11 7.77 12.04
CA ARG A 187 -10.07 8.26 12.97
C ARG A 187 -9.78 9.75 12.84
N GLN A 188 -10.64 10.49 12.15
CA GLN A 188 -10.67 11.96 12.17
C GLN A 188 -11.44 12.42 13.41
#